data_1a96474e4042d5c0bd983ef11e12b07a
#
_entry.id   1a96474e4042d5c0bd983ef11e12b07a
#
_cell.length_a   1.000
_cell.length_b   1.000
_cell.length_c   1.000
_cell.angle_alpha   90.00
_cell.angle_beta   90.00
_cell.angle_gamma   90.00
#
_symmetry.space_group_name_H-M   'P 1'
#
loop_
_entity.id
_entity.type
_entity.pdbx_description
1 polymer ?
#
loop_
_entity_poly.entity_id
_entity_poly.type
_entity_poly.pdbx_seq_one_letter_code
_entity_poly.pdbx_strand_id
1 'polypeptide(L)'
;MKPQFNKIIRCKKCLPLGVNYQKERRENLKLAYHFLPKPIRVLWVLESPPKSYPPRYFYRPELTQHDDLYREVMKCFGIKPTNPKTHGLEIFQAMGHFLIDIAKCPVDKDNSHLKHQIFENCSAIFTKEVLELCPEKILIVKSNNYDLVSSRLKEIGYGERIVNDKPIPYPGSGQQVRFRKAISKYLQ
;
A
#
# COMPACT_ATOMS: atom_id res chain seq x y z
N MET A 1 1.98 -0.32 20.45
CA MET A 1 1.22 -0.06 19.19
C MET A 1 1.31 1.44 18.92
N LYS A 2 1.67 1.86 17.68
CA LYS A 2 1.87 3.30 17.37
C LYS A 2 0.53 4.07 17.48
N PRO A 3 0.51 5.34 17.94
CA PRO A 3 -0.73 6.10 18.14
C PRO A 3 -1.62 6.20 16.90
N GLN A 4 -1.02 6.32 15.72
CA GLN A 4 -1.76 6.44 14.47
C GLN A 4 -2.51 5.16 14.09
N PHE A 5 -1.98 3.97 14.39
CA PHE A 5 -2.66 2.69 14.21
C PHE A 5 -4.05 2.67 14.85
N ASN A 6 -4.15 3.12 16.11
CA ASN A 6 -5.43 3.20 16.82
C ASN A 6 -6.41 4.19 16.19
N LYS A 7 -5.90 5.35 15.70
CA LYS A 7 -6.74 6.34 15.01
C LYS A 7 -7.27 5.80 13.69
N ILE A 8 -6.45 5.08 12.92
CA ILE A 8 -6.88 4.45 11.67
C ILE A 8 -7.99 3.43 11.94
N ILE A 9 -7.81 2.53 12.91
CA ILE A 9 -8.82 1.51 13.26
C ILE A 9 -10.17 2.14 13.63
N ARG A 10 -10.15 3.25 14.36
CA ARG A 10 -11.36 3.92 14.86
C ARG A 10 -11.97 4.95 13.91
N CYS A 11 -11.36 5.16 12.73
CA CYS A 11 -11.83 6.16 11.78
C CYS A 11 -13.26 5.86 11.30
N LYS A 12 -14.11 6.89 11.31
CA LYS A 12 -15.51 6.84 10.87
C LYS A 12 -15.84 7.84 9.76
N LYS A 13 -14.82 8.51 9.18
CA LYS A 13 -15.01 9.62 8.23
C LYS A 13 -15.83 9.25 6.98
N CYS A 14 -15.80 7.98 6.56
CA CYS A 14 -16.49 7.53 5.37
C CYS A 14 -17.85 6.87 5.67
N LEU A 15 -18.30 6.80 6.93
CA LEU A 15 -19.63 6.29 7.26
C LEU A 15 -20.76 7.10 6.61
N PRO A 16 -20.71 8.45 6.57
CA PRO A 16 -21.74 9.25 5.89
C PRO A 16 -21.82 8.98 4.38
N LEU A 17 -20.76 8.40 3.79
CA LEU A 17 -20.71 8.00 2.39
C LEU A 17 -21.22 6.56 2.15
N GLY A 18 -21.80 5.91 3.15
CA GLY A 18 -22.21 4.51 3.07
C GLY A 18 -21.06 3.50 3.11
N VAL A 19 -19.83 3.94 3.38
CA VAL A 19 -18.63 3.10 3.38
C VAL A 19 -18.31 2.65 4.80
N ASN A 20 -18.55 1.36 5.09
CA ASN A 20 -18.28 0.76 6.40
C ASN A 20 -17.43 -0.50 6.28
N TYR A 21 -16.11 -0.32 6.32
CA TYR A 21 -15.11 -1.39 6.28
C TYR A 21 -14.25 -1.43 7.55
N GLN A 22 -14.83 -1.17 8.73
CA GLN A 22 -14.09 -1.08 9.98
C GLN A 22 -13.45 -2.43 10.37
N LYS A 23 -14.16 -3.54 10.15
CA LYS A 23 -13.65 -4.89 10.43
C LYS A 23 -12.48 -5.23 9.52
N GLU A 24 -12.66 -5.13 8.20
CA GLU A 24 -11.65 -5.42 7.19
C GLU A 24 -10.41 -4.53 7.36
N ARG A 25 -10.61 -3.24 7.63
CA ARG A 25 -9.53 -2.30 7.90
C ARG A 25 -8.70 -2.71 9.12
N ARG A 26 -9.37 -3.12 10.22
CA ARG A 26 -8.70 -3.59 11.43
C ARG A 26 -7.87 -4.84 11.15
N GLU A 27 -8.42 -5.80 10.44
CA GLU A 27 -7.74 -7.04 10.06
C GLU A 27 -6.54 -6.77 9.17
N ASN A 28 -6.72 -5.99 8.08
CA ASN A 28 -5.66 -5.66 7.15
C ASN A 28 -4.51 -4.90 7.83
N LEU A 29 -4.81 -3.94 8.71
CA LEU A 29 -3.78 -3.21 9.45
C LEU A 29 -3.01 -4.12 10.42
N LYS A 30 -3.70 -5.02 11.14
CA LYS A 30 -3.00 -5.99 12.01
C LYS A 30 -2.03 -6.85 11.22
N LEU A 31 -2.45 -7.37 10.06
CA LEU A 31 -1.61 -8.17 9.18
C LEU A 31 -0.41 -7.36 8.66
N ALA A 32 -0.64 -6.14 8.16
CA ALA A 32 0.44 -5.29 7.67
C ALA A 32 1.47 -4.98 8.78
N TYR A 33 1.01 -4.51 9.93
CA TYR A 33 1.91 -4.11 11.02
C TYR A 33 2.61 -5.28 11.72
N HIS A 34 2.17 -6.52 11.50
CA HIS A 34 2.92 -7.72 11.87
C HIS A 34 4.26 -7.80 11.12
N PHE A 35 4.27 -7.40 9.85
CA PHE A 35 5.46 -7.35 9.01
C PHE A 35 6.12 -5.95 8.92
N LEU A 36 5.91 -5.11 9.93
CA LEU A 36 6.53 -3.77 9.97
C LEU A 36 8.05 -3.88 10.23
N PRO A 37 8.93 -3.47 9.30
CA PRO A 37 10.37 -3.48 9.51
C PRO A 37 10.83 -2.32 10.39
N LYS A 38 12.05 -2.43 10.91
CA LYS A 38 12.75 -1.36 11.62
C LYS A 38 14.24 -1.42 11.26
N PRO A 39 14.78 -0.46 10.51
CA PRO A 39 14.11 0.71 9.90
C PRO A 39 13.25 0.35 8.69
N ILE A 40 12.42 1.29 8.21
CA ILE A 40 11.74 1.21 6.91
C ILE A 40 12.65 1.86 5.87
N ARG A 41 13.33 1.04 5.06
CA ARG A 41 14.19 1.51 3.98
C ARG A 41 13.39 2.00 2.79
N VAL A 42 12.36 1.25 2.39
CA VAL A 42 11.48 1.62 1.27
C VAL A 42 10.02 1.43 1.66
N LEU A 43 9.28 2.53 1.67
CA LEU A 43 7.83 2.52 1.83
C LEU A 43 7.16 2.49 0.46
N TRP A 44 6.39 1.45 0.19
CA TRP A 44 5.56 1.34 -1.00
C TRP A 44 4.19 1.93 -0.71
N VAL A 45 3.77 2.89 -1.52
CA VAL A 45 2.46 3.55 -1.37
C VAL A 45 1.56 3.12 -2.52
N LEU A 46 0.44 2.50 -2.18
CA LEU A 46 -0.59 2.05 -3.11
C LEU A 46 -1.90 2.82 -2.92
N GLU A 47 -2.89 2.46 -3.69
CA GLU A 47 -4.18 3.16 -3.75
C GLU A 47 -5.11 2.78 -2.59
N SER A 48 -5.48 1.51 -2.50
CA SER A 48 -6.44 0.99 -1.54
C SER A 48 -6.35 -0.53 -1.42
N PRO A 49 -6.75 -1.11 -0.27
CA PRO A 49 -6.95 -2.55 -0.17
C PRO A 49 -7.95 -3.03 -1.22
N PRO A 50 -7.81 -4.24 -1.75
CA PRO A 50 -8.76 -4.77 -2.72
C PRO A 50 -10.13 -5.07 -2.09
N LYS A 51 -11.22 -4.72 -2.81
CA LYS A 51 -12.58 -5.17 -2.50
C LYS A 51 -12.78 -6.50 -3.22
N SER A 52 -12.56 -7.61 -2.54
CA SER A 52 -12.69 -8.95 -3.14
C SER A 52 -13.12 -10.00 -2.12
N TYR A 53 -13.78 -11.03 -2.61
CA TYR A 53 -14.04 -12.25 -1.85
C TYR A 53 -13.52 -13.46 -2.66
N PRO A 54 -12.67 -14.32 -2.07
CA PRO A 54 -11.99 -14.12 -0.78
C PRO A 54 -11.09 -12.87 -0.77
N PRO A 55 -10.81 -12.28 0.41
CA PRO A 55 -10.01 -11.06 0.50
C PRO A 55 -8.59 -11.29 -0.03
N ARG A 56 -8.14 -10.45 -0.96
CA ARG A 56 -6.80 -10.49 -1.59
C ARG A 56 -5.96 -9.33 -1.11
N TYR A 57 -5.50 -9.39 0.11
CA TYR A 57 -4.63 -8.34 0.64
C TYR A 57 -3.16 -8.77 0.62
N PHE A 58 -2.24 -7.85 0.34
CA PHE A 58 -0.81 -8.14 0.19
C PHE A 58 -0.26 -8.97 1.36
N TYR A 59 -0.63 -8.63 2.59
CA TYR A 59 -0.14 -9.26 3.81
C TYR A 59 -0.96 -10.46 4.31
N ARG A 60 -2.00 -10.89 3.61
CA ARG A 60 -2.70 -12.13 3.97
C ARG A 60 -1.80 -13.33 3.71
N PRO A 61 -1.81 -14.36 4.60
CA PRO A 61 -0.94 -15.51 4.44
C PRO A 61 -1.29 -16.38 3.21
N GLU A 62 -2.57 -16.41 2.81
CA GLU A 62 -3.02 -17.22 1.69
C GLU A 62 -2.62 -16.58 0.35
N LEU A 63 -1.99 -17.37 -0.52
CA LEU A 63 -1.70 -16.96 -1.89
C LEU A 63 -2.84 -17.40 -2.83
N THR A 64 -3.55 -16.45 -3.39
CA THR A 64 -4.62 -16.70 -4.35
C THR A 64 -4.14 -16.58 -5.81
N GLN A 65 -4.95 -17.08 -6.74
CA GLN A 65 -4.64 -17.00 -8.18
C GLN A 65 -4.45 -15.54 -8.66
N HIS A 66 -5.12 -14.58 -8.04
CA HIS A 66 -5.15 -13.17 -8.46
C HIS A 66 -4.31 -12.24 -7.57
N ASP A 67 -3.35 -12.76 -6.81
CA ASP A 67 -2.43 -11.94 -6.02
C ASP A 67 -1.26 -11.41 -6.88
N ASP A 68 -1.59 -10.72 -7.96
CA ASP A 68 -0.62 -10.21 -8.92
C ASP A 68 0.42 -9.31 -8.26
N LEU A 69 0.00 -8.42 -7.36
CA LEU A 69 0.92 -7.52 -6.67
C LEU A 69 1.97 -8.29 -5.87
N TYR A 70 1.55 -9.22 -5.02
CA TYR A 70 2.48 -10.02 -4.23
C TYR A 70 3.44 -10.83 -5.12
N ARG A 71 2.88 -11.53 -6.14
CA ARG A 71 3.69 -12.35 -7.05
C ARG A 71 4.76 -11.52 -7.77
N GLU A 72 4.39 -10.37 -8.29
CA GLU A 72 5.30 -9.56 -9.07
C GLU A 72 6.30 -8.79 -8.20
N VAL A 73 5.92 -8.37 -6.99
CA VAL A 73 6.87 -7.82 -6.00
C VAL A 73 7.90 -8.88 -5.62
N MET A 74 7.50 -10.10 -5.28
CA MET A 74 8.44 -11.17 -4.94
C MET A 74 9.40 -11.48 -6.09
N LYS A 75 8.92 -11.53 -7.32
CA LYS A 75 9.76 -11.72 -8.52
C LYS A 75 10.79 -10.60 -8.70
N CYS A 76 10.47 -9.34 -8.35
CA CYS A 76 11.44 -8.24 -8.40
C CYS A 76 12.63 -8.47 -7.45
N PHE A 77 12.45 -9.24 -6.40
CA PHE A 77 13.50 -9.63 -5.44
C PHE A 77 14.10 -11.02 -5.72
N GLY A 78 13.77 -11.66 -6.84
CA GLY A 78 14.21 -13.03 -7.15
C GLY A 78 13.59 -14.10 -6.24
N ILE A 79 12.52 -13.76 -5.51
CA ILE A 79 11.85 -14.67 -4.58
C ILE A 79 10.73 -15.41 -5.31
N LYS A 80 10.74 -16.74 -5.22
CA LYS A 80 9.64 -17.58 -5.74
C LYS A 80 8.41 -17.43 -4.83
N PRO A 81 7.26 -16.96 -5.34
CA PRO A 81 6.04 -16.87 -4.54
C PRO A 81 5.58 -18.26 -4.07
N THR A 82 5.33 -18.40 -2.77
CA THR A 82 4.88 -19.63 -2.14
C THR A 82 3.53 -19.43 -1.44
N ASN A 83 2.84 -20.52 -1.17
CA ASN A 83 1.67 -20.56 -0.28
C ASN A 83 2.03 -21.44 0.93
N PRO A 84 2.00 -20.90 2.18
CA PRO A 84 1.62 -19.51 2.52
C PRO A 84 2.66 -18.47 2.08
N LYS A 85 2.23 -17.20 2.02
CA LYS A 85 3.07 -16.05 1.67
C LYS A 85 4.09 -15.65 2.75
N THR A 86 4.00 -16.25 3.95
CA THR A 86 4.72 -15.84 5.15
C THR A 86 6.21 -15.66 4.90
N HIS A 87 6.86 -16.66 4.32
CA HIS A 87 8.31 -16.62 4.04
C HIS A 87 8.70 -15.41 3.13
N GLY A 88 7.96 -15.16 2.04
CA GLY A 88 8.24 -14.01 1.17
C GLY A 88 7.99 -12.67 1.87
N LEU A 89 6.97 -12.59 2.74
CA LEU A 89 6.68 -11.40 3.54
C LEU A 89 7.77 -11.15 4.60
N GLU A 90 8.32 -12.18 5.22
CA GLU A 90 9.45 -12.09 6.15
C GLU A 90 10.72 -11.59 5.46
N ILE A 91 11.02 -12.06 4.26
CA ILE A 91 12.16 -11.56 3.46
C ILE A 91 11.91 -10.09 3.09
N PHE A 92 10.72 -9.73 2.62
CA PHE A 92 10.34 -8.36 2.29
C PHE A 92 10.53 -7.42 3.50
N GLN A 93 10.10 -7.85 4.68
CA GLN A 93 10.31 -7.17 5.96
C GLN A 93 11.82 -7.06 6.30
N ALA A 94 12.57 -8.15 6.21
CA ALA A 94 14.00 -8.19 6.55
C ALA A 94 14.83 -7.25 5.66
N MET A 95 14.40 -7.06 4.39
CA MET A 95 15.00 -6.09 3.46
C MET A 95 14.61 -4.64 3.78
N GLY A 96 13.78 -4.38 4.78
CA GLY A 96 13.33 -3.05 5.16
C GLY A 96 12.20 -2.48 4.30
N HIS A 97 11.49 -3.31 3.57
CA HIS A 97 10.36 -2.89 2.75
C HIS A 97 9.04 -2.97 3.50
N PHE A 98 8.19 -1.96 3.32
CA PHE A 98 6.85 -1.93 3.88
C PHE A 98 5.87 -1.33 2.87
N LEU A 99 4.63 -1.84 2.84
CA LEU A 99 3.60 -1.41 1.91
C LEU A 99 2.40 -0.88 2.67
N ILE A 100 1.93 0.31 2.29
CA ILE A 100 0.69 0.88 2.79
C ILE A 100 -0.20 1.38 1.64
N ASP A 101 -1.48 1.51 1.92
CA ASP A 101 -2.44 2.13 1.02
C ASP A 101 -2.75 3.57 1.47
N ILE A 102 -2.97 4.52 0.54
CA ILE A 102 -3.47 5.85 0.88
C ILE A 102 -4.89 5.78 1.44
N ALA A 103 -5.81 5.08 0.77
CA ALA A 103 -7.12 4.78 1.33
C ALA A 103 -7.02 3.54 2.24
N LYS A 104 -7.49 3.67 3.49
CA LYS A 104 -7.42 2.59 4.48
C LYS A 104 -8.57 1.60 4.38
N CYS A 105 -9.56 1.89 3.56
CA CYS A 105 -10.72 1.05 3.27
C CYS A 105 -10.70 0.61 1.82
N PRO A 106 -11.26 -0.56 1.49
CA PRO A 106 -11.53 -0.93 0.10
C PRO A 106 -12.33 0.16 -0.61
N VAL A 107 -11.97 0.45 -1.85
CA VAL A 107 -12.63 1.46 -2.68
C VAL A 107 -13.26 0.81 -3.89
N ASP A 108 -14.48 1.20 -4.21
CA ASP A 108 -15.13 0.78 -5.44
C ASP A 108 -14.47 1.47 -6.64
N LYS A 109 -14.06 0.67 -7.63
CA LYS A 109 -13.35 1.18 -8.80
C LYS A 109 -14.27 1.92 -9.77
N ASP A 110 -15.54 1.57 -9.76
CA ASP A 110 -16.52 2.04 -10.74
C ASP A 110 -17.15 3.38 -10.33
N ASN A 111 -16.95 3.83 -9.08
CA ASN A 111 -17.44 5.11 -8.57
C ASN A 111 -16.29 6.09 -8.33
N SER A 112 -15.93 6.85 -9.37
CA SER A 112 -14.81 7.81 -9.32
C SER A 112 -15.01 8.94 -8.30
N HIS A 113 -16.25 9.44 -8.15
CA HIS A 113 -16.57 10.50 -7.20
C HIS A 113 -16.42 10.03 -5.75
N LEU A 114 -17.02 8.89 -5.41
CA LEU A 114 -16.88 8.27 -4.08
C LEU A 114 -15.42 7.97 -3.76
N LYS A 115 -14.67 7.49 -4.74
CA LYS A 115 -13.25 7.21 -4.62
C LYS A 115 -12.46 8.48 -4.24
N HIS A 116 -12.70 9.59 -4.92
CA HIS A 116 -12.05 10.87 -4.63
C HIS A 116 -12.34 11.32 -3.20
N GLN A 117 -13.60 11.29 -2.76
CA GLN A 117 -13.98 11.63 -1.39
C GLN A 117 -13.31 10.75 -0.32
N ILE A 118 -13.18 9.45 -0.58
CA ILE A 118 -12.47 8.53 0.32
C ILE A 118 -11.00 8.90 0.42
N PHE A 119 -10.34 9.24 -0.68
CA PHE A 119 -8.94 9.65 -0.67
C PHE A 119 -8.72 10.94 0.10
N GLU A 120 -9.53 11.95 -0.10
CA GLU A 120 -9.48 13.20 0.65
C GLU A 120 -9.67 12.93 2.16
N ASN A 121 -10.67 12.13 2.54
CA ASN A 121 -10.89 11.73 3.92
C ASN A 121 -9.69 10.97 4.55
N CYS A 122 -8.97 10.20 3.75
CA CYS A 122 -7.81 9.42 4.20
C CYS A 122 -6.49 10.22 4.17
N SER A 123 -6.40 11.31 3.41
CA SER A 123 -5.19 12.07 3.18
C SER A 123 -4.47 12.47 4.47
N ALA A 124 -5.18 13.12 5.41
CA ALA A 124 -4.60 13.53 6.70
C ALA A 124 -4.18 12.35 7.60
N ILE A 125 -4.82 11.19 7.44
CA ILE A 125 -4.45 9.96 8.15
C ILE A 125 -3.17 9.39 7.55
N PHE A 126 -3.12 9.34 6.23
CA PHE A 126 -1.98 8.86 5.45
C PHE A 126 -0.70 9.67 5.76
N THR A 127 -0.77 11.01 5.70
CA THR A 127 0.40 11.85 5.98
C THR A 127 0.93 11.67 7.40
N LYS A 128 0.04 11.56 8.40
CA LYS A 128 0.43 11.28 9.78
C LYS A 128 1.05 9.89 9.93
N GLU A 129 0.53 8.89 9.22
CA GLU A 129 1.10 7.54 9.22
C GLU A 129 2.51 7.55 8.62
N VAL A 130 2.73 8.23 7.50
CA VAL A 130 4.06 8.36 6.88
C VAL A 130 5.04 9.04 7.82
N LEU A 131 4.65 10.12 8.51
CA LEU A 131 5.49 10.79 9.51
C LEU A 131 5.89 9.84 10.67
N GLU A 132 4.96 9.02 11.18
CA GLU A 132 5.26 8.05 12.24
C GLU A 132 6.12 6.88 11.75
N LEU A 133 5.95 6.46 10.51
CA LEU A 133 6.72 5.39 9.88
C LEU A 133 8.15 5.82 9.56
N CYS A 134 8.35 7.10 9.26
CA CYS A 134 9.64 7.73 8.97
C CYS A 134 10.51 6.94 7.97
N PRO A 135 9.99 6.61 6.76
CA PRO A 135 10.74 5.82 5.79
C PRO A 135 11.93 6.58 5.22
N GLU A 136 12.99 5.86 4.83
CA GLU A 136 14.14 6.46 4.14
C GLU A 136 13.81 6.84 2.69
N LYS A 137 13.11 5.96 1.98
CA LYS A 137 12.68 6.14 0.58
C LYS A 137 11.19 5.82 0.44
N ILE A 138 10.53 6.45 -0.53
CA ILE A 138 9.10 6.23 -0.83
C ILE A 138 8.94 5.90 -2.31
N LEU A 139 8.23 4.83 -2.60
CA LEU A 139 7.92 4.35 -3.94
C LEU A 139 6.41 4.41 -4.16
N ILE A 140 5.95 5.23 -5.11
CA ILE A 140 4.52 5.40 -5.40
C ILE A 140 4.12 4.49 -6.56
N VAL A 141 3.22 3.55 -6.29
CA VAL A 141 2.70 2.58 -7.27
C VAL A 141 1.28 2.95 -7.65
N LYS A 142 0.95 2.84 -8.93
CA LYS A 142 -0.30 3.14 -9.59
C LYS A 142 -0.47 4.61 -10.00
N SER A 143 -0.83 4.77 -11.27
CA SER A 143 -0.84 6.08 -11.94
C SER A 143 -1.91 7.06 -11.45
N ASN A 144 -3.11 6.58 -11.09
CA ASN A 144 -4.26 7.45 -10.83
C ASN A 144 -4.13 8.33 -9.59
N ASN A 145 -3.17 8.04 -8.70
CA ASN A 145 -2.99 8.75 -7.43
C ASN A 145 -1.58 9.31 -7.26
N TYR A 146 -0.75 9.23 -8.27
CA TYR A 146 0.64 9.67 -8.16
C TYR A 146 0.73 11.15 -7.76
N ASP A 147 0.00 12.02 -8.47
CA ASP A 147 0.04 13.46 -8.23
C ASP A 147 -0.52 13.83 -6.84
N LEU A 148 -1.63 13.22 -6.44
CA LEU A 148 -2.20 13.43 -5.10
C LEU A 148 -1.21 12.97 -4.01
N VAL A 149 -0.66 11.77 -4.12
CA VAL A 149 0.28 11.23 -3.12
C VAL A 149 1.55 12.06 -3.07
N SER A 150 2.14 12.39 -4.23
CA SER A 150 3.38 13.17 -4.29
C SER A 150 3.20 14.59 -3.74
N SER A 151 2.05 15.25 -4.04
CA SER A 151 1.71 16.54 -3.46
C SER A 151 1.64 16.48 -1.93
N ARG A 152 0.89 15.53 -1.37
CA ARG A 152 0.74 15.36 0.08
C ARG A 152 2.07 15.01 0.78
N LEU A 153 2.94 14.26 0.13
CA LEU A 153 4.26 13.97 0.66
C LEU A 153 5.19 15.19 0.64
N LYS A 154 5.12 16.01 -0.41
CA LYS A 154 5.85 17.29 -0.48
C LYS A 154 5.41 18.28 0.61
N GLU A 155 4.11 18.40 0.87
CA GLU A 155 3.54 19.24 1.91
C GLU A 155 4.08 18.93 3.31
N ILE A 156 4.45 17.67 3.59
CA ILE A 156 5.02 17.25 4.88
C ILE A 156 6.56 17.13 4.86
N GLY A 157 7.23 17.66 3.83
CA GLY A 157 8.69 17.65 3.73
C GLY A 157 9.31 16.30 3.28
N TYR A 158 8.52 15.39 2.70
CA TYR A 158 8.98 14.07 2.24
C TYR A 158 9.18 14.00 0.72
N GLY A 159 9.14 15.12 0.01
CA GLY A 159 9.29 15.16 -1.45
C GLY A 159 10.58 14.51 -1.95
N GLU A 160 11.72 14.81 -1.31
CA GLU A 160 13.04 14.28 -1.66
C GLU A 160 13.20 12.77 -1.40
N ARG A 161 12.29 12.17 -0.63
CA ARG A 161 12.28 10.72 -0.37
C ARG A 161 11.54 9.93 -1.43
N ILE A 162 10.79 10.59 -2.33
CA ILE A 162 10.10 9.95 -3.44
C ILE A 162 11.14 9.56 -4.49
N VAL A 163 11.31 8.25 -4.72
CA VAL A 163 12.35 7.75 -5.62
C VAL A 163 11.93 7.65 -7.08
N ASN A 164 10.63 7.61 -7.37
CA ASN A 164 10.13 7.55 -8.74
C ASN A 164 9.55 8.89 -9.19
N ASP A 165 10.00 9.38 -10.33
CA ASP A 165 9.54 10.60 -10.99
C ASP A 165 8.25 10.41 -11.79
N LYS A 166 7.87 9.17 -12.05
CA LYS A 166 6.69 8.76 -12.82
C LYS A 166 5.93 7.65 -12.11
N PRO A 167 4.60 7.57 -12.33
CA PRO A 167 3.79 6.51 -11.78
C PRO A 167 4.28 5.13 -12.21
N ILE A 168 4.40 4.21 -11.26
CA ILE A 168 4.68 2.80 -11.56
C ILE A 168 3.36 2.11 -11.88
N PRO A 169 3.23 1.40 -13.01
CA PRO A 169 1.99 0.68 -13.34
C PRO A 169 1.69 -0.40 -12.30
N TYR A 170 0.42 -0.58 -11.96
CA TYR A 170 -0.01 -1.71 -11.13
C TYR A 170 0.16 -3.03 -11.93
N PRO A 171 0.62 -4.13 -11.32
CA PRO A 171 0.97 -5.37 -12.04
C PRO A 171 -0.23 -6.24 -12.46
N GLY A 172 -1.45 -5.72 -12.44
CA GLY A 172 -2.64 -6.38 -12.98
C GLY A 172 -2.87 -6.11 -14.46
N SER A 173 -3.82 -6.84 -15.05
CA SER A 173 -4.31 -6.59 -16.43
C SER A 173 -3.20 -6.51 -17.49
N GLY A 174 -2.26 -7.46 -17.47
CA GLY A 174 -1.17 -7.54 -18.47
C GLY A 174 0.00 -6.59 -18.26
N GLN A 175 0.05 -5.83 -17.14
CA GLN A 175 1.11 -4.87 -16.87
C GLN A 175 2.32 -5.45 -16.10
N GLN A 176 2.38 -6.76 -15.86
CA GLN A 176 3.39 -7.41 -15.00
C GLN A 176 4.82 -7.11 -15.45
N VAL A 177 5.10 -7.22 -16.75
CA VAL A 177 6.44 -6.96 -17.32
C VAL A 177 6.82 -5.48 -17.15
N ARG A 178 5.88 -4.56 -17.44
CA ARG A 178 6.11 -3.11 -17.27
C ARG A 178 6.35 -2.74 -15.82
N PHE A 179 5.59 -3.35 -14.89
CA PHE A 179 5.80 -3.18 -13.46
C PHE A 179 7.22 -3.57 -13.04
N ARG A 180 7.65 -4.81 -13.35
CA ARG A 180 9.01 -5.28 -12.99
C ARG A 180 10.09 -4.39 -13.59
N LYS A 181 9.98 -4.02 -14.87
CA LYS A 181 10.94 -3.11 -15.52
C LYS A 181 10.99 -1.74 -14.87
N ALA A 182 9.85 -1.21 -14.40
CA ALA A 182 9.83 0.06 -13.68
C ALA A 182 10.46 -0.07 -12.30
N ILE A 183 10.10 -1.12 -11.53
CA ILE A 183 10.62 -1.37 -10.18
C ILE A 183 12.12 -1.60 -10.17
N SER A 184 12.68 -2.36 -11.12
CA SER A 184 14.12 -2.68 -11.15
C SER A 184 15.02 -1.44 -11.21
N LYS A 185 14.50 -0.28 -11.62
CA LYS A 185 15.26 0.99 -11.63
C LYS A 185 15.43 1.60 -10.23
N TYR A 186 14.61 1.21 -9.26
CA TYR A 186 14.53 1.84 -7.94
C TYR A 186 14.91 0.90 -6.79
N LEU A 187 15.13 -0.39 -7.07
CA LEU A 187 15.54 -1.39 -6.08
C LEU A 187 17.08 -1.61 -6.02
N GLN A 188 17.83 -0.87 -6.82
CA GLN A 188 19.30 -0.91 -6.81
C GLN A 188 19.88 -0.12 -5.65
#